data_50a4d785ee373c5c80d245f12a096917
#
_entry.id   50a4d785ee373c5c80d245f12a096917
#
_cell.length_a   1.000
_cell.length_b   1.000
_cell.length_c   1.000
_cell.angle_alpha   90.00
_cell.angle_beta   90.00
_cell.angle_gamma   90.00
#
_symmetry.space_group_name_H-M   'P 1'
#
loop_
_entity.id
_entity.type
_entity.pdbx_description
1 polymer ?
#
loop_
_entity_poly.entity_id
_entity_poly.type
_entity_poly.pdbx_seq_one_letter_code
_entity_poly.pdbx_strand_id
1 'polypeptide(L)'
;MTSTLTLRALRRLRTTPGGQLDCRIDFSDGPGSSRPVAYVERELAPGGISAYLAARKSGARSFVLWTDEHRQTRVATLVTLTGGRRSQFQVLGPQGETLGRITRDKAFSRGIRTRWTVSRPGAPDAVGYKGRLFWWCVWWFFSPLLPFVLISPLFSGGIGGDFPRGPRRIKWRAGGQVPLEFRSSGDTVHLNAPDLDWRLGAALAALIPSFDGWIGNPWDSRKD
;
A
#
# COMPACT_ATOMS: atom_id res chain seq x y z
N MET A 1 -12.00 20.27 -1.68
CA MET A 1 -11.70 19.52 -2.93
C MET A 1 -10.99 18.25 -2.53
N THR A 2 -11.33 17.10 -3.11
CA THR A 2 -10.70 15.81 -2.79
C THR A 2 -9.67 15.50 -3.87
N SER A 3 -8.41 15.42 -3.48
CA SER A 3 -7.33 15.02 -4.40
C SER A 3 -7.13 13.51 -4.33
N THR A 4 -6.74 12.90 -5.44
CA THR A 4 -6.59 11.45 -5.56
C THR A 4 -5.18 11.08 -6.04
N LEU A 5 -4.55 10.14 -5.38
CA LEU A 5 -3.29 9.53 -5.77
C LEU A 5 -3.54 8.10 -6.22
N THR A 6 -3.09 7.74 -7.42
CA THR A 6 -3.28 6.42 -8.01
C THR A 6 -1.93 5.77 -8.28
N LEU A 7 -1.70 4.57 -7.72
CA LEU A 7 -0.52 3.78 -8.01
C LEU A 7 -0.72 3.02 -9.32
N ARG A 8 0.22 3.15 -10.23
CA ARG A 8 0.25 2.38 -11.49
C ARG A 8 1.55 1.60 -11.60
N ALA A 9 1.45 0.29 -11.78
CA ALA A 9 2.62 -0.53 -12.09
C ALA A 9 3.19 -0.12 -13.46
N LEU A 10 4.47 0.14 -13.51
CA LEU A 10 5.17 0.38 -14.76
C LEU A 10 5.39 -0.98 -15.45
N ARG A 11 4.80 -1.14 -16.64
CA ARG A 11 5.18 -2.24 -17.54
C ARG A 11 6.55 -1.87 -18.07
N ARG A 12 7.60 -2.65 -17.69
CA ARG A 12 8.98 -2.59 -18.20
C ARG A 12 9.24 -1.37 -19.10
N LEU A 13 9.41 -0.21 -18.51
CA LEU A 13 10.11 0.85 -19.18
C LEU A 13 11.57 0.40 -19.29
N ARG A 14 12.14 0.48 -20.49
CA ARG A 14 13.50 0.10 -20.83
C ARG A 14 14.46 0.44 -19.69
N THR A 15 15.31 -0.53 -19.38
CA THR A 15 16.42 -0.43 -18.45
C THR A 15 17.16 0.90 -18.61
N THR A 16 16.87 1.86 -17.75
CA THR A 16 17.73 3.02 -17.58
C THR A 16 18.97 2.55 -16.84
N PRO A 17 20.19 2.93 -17.21
CA PRO A 17 21.38 2.59 -16.45
C PRO A 17 21.21 3.05 -15.00
N GLY A 18 21.15 2.11 -14.06
CA GLY A 18 21.03 2.44 -12.63
C GLY A 18 19.90 1.76 -11.87
N GLY A 19 19.06 0.92 -12.49
CA GLY A 19 18.00 0.16 -11.80
C GLY A 19 16.61 0.35 -12.39
N GLN A 20 15.66 -0.43 -11.90
CA GLN A 20 14.31 -0.48 -12.46
C GLN A 20 13.33 0.26 -11.55
N LEU A 21 12.64 1.27 -12.09
CA LEU A 21 11.50 1.87 -11.44
C LEU A 21 10.34 0.86 -11.44
N ASP A 22 9.73 0.65 -10.28
CA ASP A 22 8.70 -0.36 -10.11
C ASP A 22 7.30 0.17 -10.41
N CYS A 23 7.00 1.38 -9.97
CA CYS A 23 5.67 1.96 -10.08
C CYS A 23 5.74 3.47 -10.31
N ARG A 24 4.61 4.02 -10.83
CA ARG A 24 4.34 5.45 -10.95
C ARG A 24 3.13 5.82 -10.11
N ILE A 25 3.15 7.00 -9.51
CA ILE A 25 2.02 7.58 -8.79
C ILE A 25 1.51 8.77 -9.57
N ASP A 26 0.25 8.70 -9.96
CA ASP A 26 -0.45 9.78 -10.64
C ASP A 26 -1.31 10.54 -9.63
N PHE A 27 -1.30 11.85 -9.72
CA PHE A 27 -2.11 12.77 -8.91
C PHE A 27 -3.22 13.36 -9.77
N SER A 28 -4.42 13.43 -9.23
CA SER A 28 -5.59 14.01 -9.87
C SER A 28 -6.35 14.91 -8.90
N ASP A 29 -6.62 16.14 -9.32
CA ASP A 29 -7.44 17.12 -8.60
C ASP A 29 -8.91 17.09 -9.03
N GLY A 30 -9.24 16.32 -10.09
CA GLY A 30 -10.58 16.26 -10.65
C GLY A 30 -10.68 15.38 -11.90
N PRO A 31 -11.87 15.25 -12.49
CA PRO A 31 -12.07 14.47 -13.69
C PRO A 31 -11.19 14.98 -14.84
N GLY A 32 -10.37 14.10 -15.42
CA GLY A 32 -9.54 14.40 -16.59
C GLY A 32 -8.16 15.01 -16.31
N SER A 33 -7.86 15.44 -15.07
CA SER A 33 -6.54 15.95 -14.71
C SER A 33 -5.71 14.88 -13.99
N SER A 34 -5.04 14.03 -14.72
CA SER A 34 -4.11 13.06 -14.14
C SER A 34 -2.69 13.35 -14.61
N ARG A 35 -1.78 13.62 -13.66
CA ARG A 35 -0.36 13.87 -13.93
C ARG A 35 0.54 13.00 -13.05
N PRO A 36 1.67 12.51 -13.57
CA PRO A 36 2.64 11.82 -12.75
C PRO A 36 3.26 12.80 -11.75
N VAL A 37 3.35 12.37 -10.48
CA VAL A 37 3.94 13.18 -9.40
C VAL A 37 5.07 12.46 -8.69
N ALA A 38 5.13 11.14 -8.76
CA ALA A 38 6.23 10.38 -8.19
C ALA A 38 6.43 9.03 -8.89
N TYR A 39 7.66 8.58 -8.86
CA TYR A 39 8.11 7.27 -9.31
C TYR A 39 8.68 6.51 -8.12
N VAL A 40 8.26 5.25 -7.97
CA VAL A 40 8.60 4.43 -6.80
C VAL A 40 9.68 3.43 -7.17
N GLU A 41 10.74 3.40 -6.37
CA GLU A 41 11.82 2.45 -6.48
C GLU A 41 12.06 1.76 -5.13
N ARG A 42 12.29 0.45 -5.14
CA ARG A 42 12.70 -0.28 -3.94
C ARG A 42 14.09 0.19 -3.50
N GLU A 43 14.24 0.53 -2.25
CA GLU A 43 15.56 0.80 -1.67
C GLU A 43 16.22 -0.53 -1.32
N LEU A 44 17.22 -0.90 -2.10
CA LEU A 44 17.93 -2.16 -1.92
C LEU A 44 19.07 -1.97 -0.92
N ALA A 45 19.00 -2.71 0.18
CA ALA A 45 20.12 -2.83 1.14
C ALA A 45 21.30 -3.61 0.51
N PRO A 46 22.49 -3.57 1.13
CA PRO A 46 23.60 -4.47 0.79
C PRO A 46 23.10 -5.92 0.77
N GLY A 47 23.29 -6.62 -0.36
CA GLY A 47 22.70 -7.94 -0.64
C GLY A 47 21.58 -7.92 -1.68
N GLY A 48 21.21 -6.75 -2.18
CA GLY A 48 20.33 -6.57 -3.34
C GLY A 48 18.90 -7.06 -3.13
N ILE A 49 18.27 -7.50 -4.22
CA ILE A 49 16.89 -7.94 -4.25
C ILE A 49 16.59 -9.12 -3.31
N SER A 50 17.53 -10.06 -3.20
CA SER A 50 17.39 -11.23 -2.32
C SER A 50 17.29 -10.84 -0.85
N ALA A 51 18.11 -9.91 -0.39
CA ALA A 51 18.08 -9.37 0.97
C ALA A 51 16.78 -8.58 1.22
N TYR A 52 16.34 -7.77 0.25
CA TYR A 52 15.07 -7.07 0.32
C TYR A 52 13.89 -8.05 0.47
N LEU A 53 13.83 -9.10 -0.36
CA LEU A 53 12.78 -10.10 -0.31
C LEU A 53 12.79 -10.92 1.00
N ALA A 54 13.96 -11.16 1.58
CA ALA A 54 14.09 -11.78 2.90
C ALA A 54 13.54 -10.86 4.01
N ALA A 55 13.96 -9.59 4.03
CA ALA A 55 13.46 -8.58 4.97
C ALA A 55 11.94 -8.35 4.83
N ARG A 56 11.42 -8.43 3.62
CA ARG A 56 9.99 -8.33 3.33
C ARG A 56 9.15 -9.37 4.08
N LYS A 57 9.66 -10.58 4.33
CA LYS A 57 8.96 -11.64 5.08
C LYS A 57 8.70 -11.22 6.52
N SER A 58 9.59 -10.46 7.13
CA SER A 58 9.40 -9.87 8.46
C SER A 58 8.49 -8.64 8.47
N GLY A 59 8.02 -8.19 7.31
CA GLY A 59 7.15 -7.02 7.17
C GLY A 59 7.91 -5.72 6.95
N ALA A 60 9.23 -5.78 6.73
CA ALA A 60 10.01 -4.61 6.36
C ALA A 60 9.71 -4.15 4.93
N ARG A 61 9.71 -2.83 4.71
CA ARG A 61 9.57 -2.16 3.42
C ARG A 61 10.41 -0.92 3.42
N SER A 62 11.18 -0.73 2.37
CA SER A 62 11.96 0.48 2.15
C SER A 62 11.90 0.86 0.68
N PHE A 63 11.53 2.10 0.39
CA PHE A 63 11.48 2.60 -0.98
C PHE A 63 11.62 4.12 -1.04
N VAL A 64 12.09 4.57 -2.18
CA VAL A 64 12.29 5.97 -2.50
C VAL A 64 11.24 6.42 -3.52
N LEU A 65 10.72 7.60 -3.33
CA LEU A 65 9.88 8.30 -4.29
C LEU A 65 10.71 9.36 -5.00
N TRP A 66 10.74 9.32 -6.32
CA TRP A 66 11.46 10.23 -7.19
C TRP A 66 10.48 11.12 -7.94
N THR A 67 10.85 12.36 -8.24
CA THR A 67 10.03 13.29 -9.05
C THR A 67 9.93 12.82 -10.50
N ASP A 68 11.00 12.20 -10.99
CA ASP A 68 11.20 11.88 -12.40
C ASP A 68 11.77 10.47 -12.60
N GLU A 69 11.71 9.98 -13.82
CA GLU A 69 12.22 8.67 -14.22
C GLU A 69 13.75 8.57 -14.15
N HIS A 70 14.45 9.71 -14.17
CA HIS A 70 15.90 9.78 -14.14
C HIS A 70 16.48 9.82 -12.73
N ARG A 71 15.63 9.84 -11.69
CA ARG A 71 16.02 9.84 -10.27
C ARG A 71 16.85 11.06 -9.87
N GLN A 72 16.57 12.21 -10.48
CA GLN A 72 17.34 13.42 -10.23
C GLN A 72 16.97 14.03 -8.87
N THR A 73 15.69 14.03 -8.54
CA THR A 73 15.20 14.65 -7.32
C THR A 73 14.37 13.69 -6.49
N ARG A 74 14.82 13.47 -5.25
CA ARG A 74 14.09 12.66 -4.26
C ARG A 74 12.93 13.49 -3.71
N VAL A 75 11.73 12.91 -3.68
CA VAL A 75 10.52 13.51 -3.13
C VAL A 75 10.31 13.09 -1.68
N ALA A 76 10.44 11.81 -1.42
CA ALA A 76 10.31 11.22 -0.10
C ALA A 76 10.99 9.86 -0.06
N THR A 77 11.27 9.40 1.17
CA THR A 77 11.77 8.05 1.43
C THR A 77 10.90 7.40 2.50
N LEU A 78 10.52 6.15 2.29
CA LEU A 78 9.87 5.35 3.30
C LEU A 78 10.88 4.34 3.84
N VAL A 79 11.10 4.38 5.14
CA VAL A 79 11.98 3.45 5.84
C VAL A 79 11.24 2.67 6.91
N THR A 80 11.58 1.41 7.09
CA THR A 80 11.07 0.59 8.18
C THR A 80 11.83 0.86 9.45
N LEU A 81 11.14 1.26 10.52
CA LEU A 81 11.70 1.38 11.86
C LEU A 81 11.65 0.04 12.59
N THR A 82 10.51 -0.64 12.51
CA THR A 82 10.29 -1.96 13.12
C THR A 82 9.45 -2.84 12.20
N GLY A 83 9.80 -4.12 12.12
CA GLY A 83 9.04 -5.14 11.40
C GLY A 83 8.21 -6.05 12.33
N GLY A 84 7.57 -7.08 11.78
CA GLY A 84 6.89 -8.12 12.54
C GLY A 84 5.37 -7.99 12.61
N ARG A 85 4.78 -8.31 13.78
CA ARG A 85 3.32 -8.21 13.97
C ARG A 85 2.84 -6.77 13.99
N ARG A 86 3.67 -5.86 14.51
CA ARG A 86 3.49 -4.41 14.48
C ARG A 86 4.64 -3.83 13.68
N SER A 87 4.39 -3.45 12.45
CA SER A 87 5.39 -2.80 11.60
C SER A 87 5.21 -1.28 11.67
N GLN A 88 6.33 -0.56 11.82
CA GLN A 88 6.34 0.89 11.83
C GLN A 88 7.23 1.40 10.69
N PHE A 89 6.72 2.38 9.99
CA PHE A 89 7.37 3.01 8.86
C PHE A 89 7.44 4.51 9.11
N GLN A 90 8.54 5.12 8.74
CA GLN A 90 8.72 6.55 8.76
C GLN A 90 8.80 7.06 7.33
N VAL A 91 8.08 8.12 7.05
CA VAL A 91 8.16 8.83 5.77
C VAL A 91 8.98 10.09 5.99
N LEU A 92 10.10 10.14 5.28
CA LEU A 92 11.05 11.25 5.31
C LEU A 92 10.93 12.04 4.03
N GLY A 93 10.98 13.35 4.12
CA GLY A 93 11.10 14.24 2.96
C GLY A 93 12.54 14.30 2.42
N PRO A 94 12.78 15.11 1.38
CA PRO A 94 14.07 15.17 0.69
C PRO A 94 15.22 15.67 1.55
N GLN A 95 14.94 16.46 2.57
CA GLN A 95 15.93 17.01 3.51
C GLN A 95 16.06 16.16 4.79
N GLY A 96 15.39 14.99 4.85
CA GLY A 96 15.36 14.12 6.03
C GLY A 96 14.31 14.52 7.07
N GLU A 97 13.49 15.54 6.80
CA GLU A 97 12.40 15.96 7.66
C GLU A 97 11.32 14.85 7.75
N THR A 98 10.77 14.65 8.94
CA THR A 98 9.71 13.65 9.15
C THR A 98 8.37 14.18 8.66
N LEU A 99 7.85 13.61 7.57
CA LEU A 99 6.52 13.92 7.05
C LEU A 99 5.41 13.20 7.82
N GLY A 100 5.71 12.02 8.35
CA GLY A 100 4.79 11.26 9.17
C GLY A 100 5.28 9.83 9.46
N ARG A 101 4.51 9.15 10.29
CA ARG A 101 4.74 7.74 10.64
C ARG A 101 3.52 6.92 10.31
N ILE A 102 3.75 5.74 9.76
CA ILE A 102 2.70 4.78 9.43
C ILE A 102 2.92 3.54 10.29
N THR A 103 1.91 3.14 11.04
CA THR A 103 1.95 1.90 11.85
C THR A 103 0.94 0.90 11.30
N ARG A 104 1.37 -0.33 11.10
CA ARG A 104 0.52 -1.44 10.69
C ARG A 104 0.51 -2.51 11.78
N ASP A 105 -0.62 -2.72 12.40
CA ASP A 105 -0.86 -3.86 13.29
C ASP A 105 -1.53 -4.97 12.48
N LYS A 106 -0.93 -6.17 12.43
CA LYS A 106 -1.53 -7.34 11.75
C LYS A 106 -2.83 -7.73 12.42
N ALA A 107 -3.73 -8.36 11.65
CA ALA A 107 -4.92 -9.01 12.22
C ALA A 107 -4.51 -9.95 13.37
N PHE A 108 -5.36 -10.03 14.39
CA PHE A 108 -5.13 -10.77 15.63
C PHE A 108 -3.97 -10.27 16.51
N SER A 109 -3.38 -9.09 16.22
CA SER A 109 -2.40 -8.44 17.11
C SER A 109 -3.07 -7.52 18.13
N ARG A 110 -4.00 -6.69 17.68
CA ARG A 110 -4.80 -5.76 18.49
C ARG A 110 -6.29 -5.76 18.11
N GLY A 111 -6.79 -6.88 17.60
CA GLY A 111 -8.16 -7.05 17.12
C GLY A 111 -8.22 -7.91 15.86
N ILE A 112 -9.43 -8.22 15.43
CA ILE A 112 -9.71 -9.18 14.34
C ILE A 112 -9.19 -8.70 12.98
N ARG A 113 -9.06 -7.36 12.78
CA ARG A 113 -8.69 -6.75 11.49
C ARG A 113 -7.33 -6.10 11.53
N THR A 114 -6.65 -6.06 10.39
CA THR A 114 -5.44 -5.24 10.23
C THR A 114 -5.78 -3.78 10.47
N ARG A 115 -5.10 -3.17 11.43
CA ARG A 115 -5.21 -1.75 11.76
C ARG A 115 -4.04 -0.99 11.15
N TRP A 116 -4.34 0.16 10.59
CA TRP A 116 -3.38 1.10 10.07
C TRP A 116 -3.53 2.43 10.80
N THR A 117 -2.45 2.95 11.34
CA THR A 117 -2.43 4.25 11.99
C THR A 117 -1.47 5.15 11.23
N VAL A 118 -1.90 6.36 10.92
CA VAL A 118 -1.10 7.41 10.28
C VAL A 118 -0.97 8.55 11.27
N SER A 119 0.26 8.79 11.72
CA SER A 119 0.61 9.88 12.62
C SER A 119 1.38 10.92 11.85
N ARG A 120 1.05 12.18 12.02
CA ARG A 120 1.72 13.33 11.39
C ARG A 120 1.95 14.43 12.40
N PRO A 121 3.01 15.25 12.23
CA PRO A 121 3.26 16.36 13.12
C PRO A 121 2.06 17.33 13.14
N GLY A 122 1.69 17.81 14.34
CA GLY A 122 0.64 18.79 14.53
C GLY A 122 -0.80 18.33 14.30
N ALA A 123 -1.05 17.04 14.08
CA ALA A 123 -2.39 16.52 13.86
C ALA A 123 -2.66 15.22 14.65
N PRO A 124 -3.93 14.94 15.00
CA PRO A 124 -4.29 13.71 15.69
C PRO A 124 -4.05 12.48 14.80
N ASP A 125 -3.73 11.36 15.45
CA ASP A 125 -3.56 10.08 14.80
C ASP A 125 -4.81 9.67 14.03
N ALA A 126 -4.64 9.37 12.75
CA ALA A 126 -5.69 8.84 11.92
C ALA A 126 -5.65 7.31 11.93
N VAL A 127 -6.76 6.67 12.32
CA VAL A 127 -6.86 5.21 12.44
C VAL A 127 -7.80 4.64 11.41
N GLY A 128 -7.33 3.63 10.67
CA GLY A 128 -8.09 2.93 9.66
C GLY A 128 -8.01 1.41 9.82
N TYR A 129 -9.07 0.72 9.42
CA TYR A 129 -9.14 -0.74 9.46
C TYR A 129 -9.34 -1.31 8.05
N LYS A 130 -8.55 -2.33 7.70
CA LYS A 130 -8.65 -3.00 6.42
C LYS A 130 -9.85 -3.95 6.40
N GLY A 131 -10.76 -3.76 5.41
CA GLY A 131 -11.94 -4.60 5.21
C GLY A 131 -13.18 -4.17 6.01
N ARG A 132 -14.35 -4.67 5.59
CA ARG A 132 -15.63 -4.47 6.27
C ARG A 132 -15.89 -5.64 7.22
N LEU A 133 -16.32 -5.34 8.44
CA LEU A 133 -16.68 -6.35 9.45
C LEU A 133 -17.78 -7.28 8.92
N PHE A 134 -18.74 -6.71 8.19
CA PHE A 134 -19.86 -7.44 7.57
C PHE A 134 -19.38 -8.62 6.70
N TRP A 135 -18.43 -8.40 5.79
CA TRP A 135 -17.90 -9.47 4.94
C TRP A 135 -17.14 -10.52 5.74
N TRP A 136 -16.54 -10.14 6.86
CA TRP A 136 -15.91 -11.06 7.78
C TRP A 136 -16.93 -11.97 8.47
N CYS A 137 -18.04 -11.39 8.94
CA CYS A 137 -19.16 -12.16 9.53
C CYS A 137 -19.82 -13.08 8.49
N VAL A 138 -20.05 -12.59 7.28
CA VAL A 138 -20.57 -13.40 6.16
C VAL A 138 -19.62 -14.55 5.86
N TRP A 139 -18.32 -14.31 5.80
CA TRP A 139 -17.31 -15.36 5.56
C TRP A 139 -17.31 -16.42 6.65
N TRP A 140 -17.39 -16.01 7.92
CA TRP A 140 -17.47 -16.92 9.04
C TRP A 140 -18.78 -17.71 9.04
N PHE A 141 -19.88 -17.10 8.69
CA PHE A 141 -21.17 -17.77 8.58
C PHE A 141 -21.17 -18.84 7.50
N PHE A 142 -20.53 -18.59 6.37
CA PHE A 142 -20.40 -19.55 5.26
C PHE A 142 -19.16 -20.46 5.38
N SER A 143 -18.30 -20.27 6.39
CA SER A 143 -17.08 -21.09 6.56
C SER A 143 -17.34 -22.59 6.67
N PRO A 144 -18.44 -23.09 7.27
CA PRO A 144 -18.76 -24.54 7.27
C PRO A 144 -19.02 -25.11 5.86
N LEU A 145 -19.39 -24.27 4.89
CA LEU A 145 -19.58 -24.67 3.49
C LEU A 145 -18.29 -24.64 2.66
N LEU A 146 -17.19 -24.06 3.20
CA LEU A 146 -15.91 -24.00 2.50
C LEU A 146 -15.34 -25.35 2.08
N PRO A 147 -15.40 -26.43 2.88
CA PRO A 147 -14.94 -27.74 2.45
C PRO A 147 -15.66 -28.19 1.18
N PHE A 148 -16.98 -27.96 1.07
CA PHE A 148 -17.78 -28.31 -0.10
C PHE A 148 -17.41 -27.46 -1.32
N VAL A 149 -17.13 -26.17 -1.14
CA VAL A 149 -16.69 -25.27 -2.22
C VAL A 149 -15.26 -25.58 -2.69
N LEU A 150 -14.37 -26.01 -1.77
CA LEU A 150 -13.00 -26.40 -2.11
C LEU A 150 -12.90 -27.78 -2.78
N ILE A 151 -13.86 -28.66 -2.54
CA ILE A 151 -13.92 -29.99 -3.15
C ILE A 151 -14.60 -29.92 -4.53
N SER A 152 -15.49 -28.96 -4.77
CA SER A 152 -16.22 -28.83 -6.05
C SER A 152 -15.34 -28.68 -7.30
N PRO A 153 -14.15 -28.02 -7.29
CA PRO A 153 -13.25 -27.96 -8.43
C PRO A 153 -12.59 -29.29 -8.78
N LEU A 154 -12.51 -30.25 -7.85
CA LEU A 154 -12.00 -31.59 -8.11
C LEU A 154 -12.96 -32.42 -8.95
N PHE A 155 -14.24 -32.05 -8.97
CA PHE A 155 -15.29 -32.71 -9.75
C PHE A 155 -15.69 -31.95 -11.02
N SER A 156 -15.31 -30.68 -11.15
CA SER A 156 -15.62 -29.84 -12.33
C SER A 156 -14.30 -29.32 -12.90
N GLY A 157 -13.74 -30.04 -13.87
CA GLY A 157 -12.49 -29.66 -14.51
C GLY A 157 -12.45 -28.19 -14.92
N GLY A 158 -11.64 -27.40 -14.25
CA GLY A 158 -11.23 -26.07 -14.66
C GLY A 158 -12.02 -24.91 -14.05
N ILE A 159 -11.59 -24.41 -12.91
CA ILE A 159 -11.86 -23.03 -12.50
C ILE A 159 -10.52 -22.32 -12.42
N GLY A 160 -10.01 -21.89 -13.58
CA GLY A 160 -9.06 -20.79 -13.73
C GLY A 160 -9.79 -19.46 -13.65
N GLY A 161 -10.59 -19.25 -12.63
CA GLY A 161 -11.31 -17.99 -12.42
C GLY A 161 -10.60 -17.17 -11.35
N ASP A 162 -10.21 -15.94 -11.70
CA ASP A 162 -9.84 -14.91 -10.74
C ASP A 162 -10.95 -14.80 -9.68
N PHE A 163 -10.69 -15.29 -8.47
CA PHE A 163 -11.60 -15.07 -7.35
C PHE A 163 -11.80 -13.57 -7.18
N PRO A 164 -13.04 -13.07 -7.22
CA PRO A 164 -13.29 -11.63 -7.15
C PRO A 164 -12.68 -11.09 -5.87
N ARG A 165 -11.65 -10.25 -6.02
CA ARG A 165 -11.06 -9.50 -4.90
C ARG A 165 -12.16 -8.64 -4.31
N GLY A 166 -12.66 -9.01 -3.13
CA GLY A 166 -13.61 -8.16 -2.42
C GLY A 166 -13.06 -6.73 -2.31
N PRO A 167 -13.88 -5.69 -2.54
CA PRO A 167 -13.42 -4.31 -2.53
C PRO A 167 -12.81 -3.96 -1.17
N ARG A 168 -11.49 -3.81 -1.15
CA ARG A 168 -10.74 -3.49 0.06
C ARG A 168 -10.70 -1.98 0.19
N ARG A 169 -11.29 -1.47 1.26
CA ARG A 169 -11.35 -0.05 1.57
C ARG A 169 -10.80 0.18 2.96
N ILE A 170 -9.95 1.20 3.10
CA ILE A 170 -9.47 1.66 4.40
C ILE A 170 -9.87 3.13 4.52
N LYS A 171 -10.67 3.46 5.53
CA LYS A 171 -11.00 4.83 5.88
C LYS A 171 -10.25 5.17 7.15
N TRP A 172 -9.35 6.14 7.10
CA TRP A 172 -8.71 6.67 8.30
C TRP A 172 -9.59 7.72 8.92
N ARG A 173 -9.80 7.61 10.22
CA ARG A 173 -10.60 8.54 11.01
C ARG A 173 -9.73 9.20 12.06
N ALA A 174 -9.86 10.53 12.17
CA ALA A 174 -9.21 11.36 13.17
C ALA A 174 -10.19 12.46 13.58
N GLY A 175 -10.53 12.59 14.87
CA GLY A 175 -11.43 13.62 15.36
C GLY A 175 -12.81 13.66 14.65
N GLY A 176 -13.37 12.50 14.29
CA GLY A 176 -14.66 12.43 13.59
C GLY A 176 -14.58 12.64 12.07
N GLN A 177 -13.46 13.12 11.55
CA GLN A 177 -13.23 13.34 10.11
C GLN A 177 -12.54 12.13 9.46
N VAL A 178 -12.58 12.07 8.13
CA VAL A 178 -11.90 11.06 7.31
C VAL A 178 -10.85 11.76 6.44
N PRO A 179 -9.65 12.08 7.00
CA PRO A 179 -8.62 12.77 6.24
C PRO A 179 -8.06 11.96 5.06
N LEU A 180 -8.10 10.64 5.15
CA LEU A 180 -7.55 9.71 4.16
C LEU A 180 -8.50 8.55 3.89
N GLU A 181 -8.52 8.10 2.64
CA GLU A 181 -9.24 6.88 2.25
C GLU A 181 -8.45 6.13 1.17
N PHE A 182 -8.22 4.83 1.36
CA PHE A 182 -7.66 3.93 0.34
C PHE A 182 -8.76 3.06 -0.25
N ARG A 183 -8.74 2.89 -1.57
CA ARG A 183 -9.59 1.96 -2.33
C ARG A 183 -8.74 1.04 -3.19
N SER A 184 -8.92 -0.26 -3.02
CA SER A 184 -8.17 -1.27 -3.80
C SER A 184 -8.66 -1.41 -5.24
N SER A 185 -9.86 -0.88 -5.59
CA SER A 185 -10.27 -0.77 -6.98
C SER A 185 -9.48 0.36 -7.65
N GLY A 186 -8.31 0.03 -8.20
CA GLY A 186 -7.41 1.00 -8.83
C GLY A 186 -6.26 1.49 -7.97
N ASP A 187 -6.05 0.89 -6.78
CA ASP A 187 -4.95 1.24 -5.85
C ASP A 187 -4.86 2.74 -5.60
N THR A 188 -6.00 3.35 -5.24
CA THR A 188 -6.14 4.79 -5.09
C THR A 188 -6.16 5.23 -3.63
N VAL A 189 -5.47 6.34 -3.32
CA VAL A 189 -5.54 7.05 -2.04
C VAL A 189 -6.21 8.41 -2.27
N HIS A 190 -7.31 8.64 -1.59
CA HIS A 190 -8.02 9.92 -1.59
C HIS A 190 -7.54 10.76 -0.41
N LEU A 191 -7.12 11.98 -0.69
CA LEU A 191 -6.70 12.99 0.27
C LEU A 191 -7.89 13.93 0.49
N ASN A 192 -8.54 13.87 1.65
CA ASN A 192 -9.70 14.67 1.95
C ASN A 192 -9.38 15.88 2.84
N ALA A 193 -8.22 15.87 3.53
CA ALA A 193 -7.76 16.97 4.36
C ALA A 193 -6.81 17.87 3.56
N PRO A 194 -7.04 19.19 3.50
CA PRO A 194 -6.21 20.12 2.73
C PRO A 194 -4.80 20.29 3.28
N ASP A 195 -4.63 20.07 4.57
CA ASP A 195 -3.36 20.16 5.31
C ASP A 195 -2.50 18.88 5.23
N LEU A 196 -2.98 17.86 4.48
CA LEU A 196 -2.27 16.60 4.33
C LEU A 196 -1.22 16.72 3.23
N ASP A 197 0.04 16.48 3.60
CA ASP A 197 1.12 16.39 2.63
C ASP A 197 0.89 15.23 1.65
N TRP A 198 0.80 15.56 0.36
CA TRP A 198 0.57 14.58 -0.69
C TRP A 198 1.67 13.50 -0.75
N ARG A 199 2.91 13.82 -0.32
CA ARG A 199 4.04 12.88 -0.26
C ARG A 199 3.78 11.74 0.72
N LEU A 200 3.14 12.04 1.86
CA LEU A 200 2.70 11.02 2.81
C LEU A 200 1.59 10.14 2.22
N GLY A 201 0.66 10.74 1.46
CA GLY A 201 -0.35 10.01 0.70
C GLY A 201 0.25 9.11 -0.38
N ALA A 202 1.27 9.59 -1.10
CA ALA A 202 2.00 8.84 -2.10
C ALA A 202 2.74 7.63 -1.50
N ALA A 203 3.40 7.84 -0.34
CA ALA A 203 4.03 6.75 0.40
C ALA A 203 3.01 5.67 0.83
N LEU A 204 1.80 6.08 1.26
CA LEU A 204 0.70 5.15 1.58
C LEU A 204 0.20 4.40 0.33
N ALA A 205 0.06 5.10 -0.81
CA ALA A 205 -0.37 4.51 -2.07
C ALA A 205 0.59 3.41 -2.54
N ALA A 206 1.90 3.56 -2.29
CA ALA A 206 2.89 2.53 -2.58
C ALA A 206 2.93 1.42 -1.50
N LEU A 207 2.84 1.79 -0.22
CA LEU A 207 3.01 0.88 0.90
C LEU A 207 1.88 -0.14 1.03
N ILE A 208 0.61 0.28 0.90
CA ILE A 208 -0.53 -0.59 1.15
C ILE A 208 -0.57 -1.76 0.16
N PRO A 209 -0.44 -1.55 -1.18
CA PRO A 209 -0.42 -2.63 -2.15
C PRO A 209 0.77 -3.58 -2.00
N SER A 210 1.90 -3.13 -1.41
CA SER A 210 3.04 -4.01 -1.12
C SER A 210 2.73 -5.10 -0.09
N PHE A 211 1.65 -4.94 0.68
CA PHE A 211 1.14 -5.94 1.63
C PHE A 211 -0.05 -6.74 1.11
N ASP A 212 -0.54 -6.46 -0.10
CA ASP A 212 -1.71 -7.10 -0.68
C ASP A 212 -1.33 -8.36 -1.48
N GLY A 213 -1.00 -9.43 -0.78
CA GLY A 213 -0.39 -10.63 -1.36
C GLY A 213 -1.07 -11.96 -1.08
N TRP A 214 -2.42 -12.05 -0.94
CA TRP A 214 -3.02 -13.39 -0.87
C TRP A 214 -3.49 -13.92 -2.24
N ILE A 215 -3.82 -13.05 -3.20
CA ILE A 215 -4.26 -13.46 -4.56
C ILE A 215 -3.69 -12.54 -5.66
N GLY A 216 -2.57 -11.87 -5.40
CA GLY A 216 -1.89 -11.03 -6.37
C GLY A 216 -0.43 -10.87 -6.00
N ASN A 217 0.41 -10.75 -7.00
CA ASN A 217 1.82 -10.44 -6.75
C ASN A 217 1.93 -8.95 -6.36
N PRO A 218 2.28 -8.63 -5.11
CA PRO A 218 2.56 -7.25 -4.72
C PRO A 218 3.65 -6.69 -5.63
N TRP A 219 3.54 -5.41 -5.97
CA TRP A 219 4.48 -4.78 -6.91
C TRP A 219 5.96 -4.96 -6.49
N ASP A 220 6.22 -5.00 -5.16
CA ASP A 220 7.55 -5.13 -4.55
C ASP A 220 8.05 -6.58 -4.41
N SER A 221 7.32 -7.57 -4.95
CA SER A 221 7.69 -9.01 -4.85
C SER A 221 8.45 -9.54 -6.05
N ARG A 222 8.66 -8.72 -7.08
CA ARG A 222 9.36 -9.13 -8.28
C ARG A 222 10.82 -9.45 -7.98
N LYS A 223 11.37 -10.47 -8.67
CA LYS A 223 12.74 -10.96 -8.49
C LYS A 223 13.73 -10.35 -9.48
N ASP A 224 13.21 -9.60 -10.42
CA ASP A 224 13.93 -8.93 -11.51
C ASP A 224 13.92 -7.40 -11.33
#